data_a0fe2d5e222d539fddce6fc9bc30d25d
#
_entry.id   a0fe2d5e222d539fddce6fc9bc30d25d
#
_cell.length_a   1.000
_cell.length_b   1.000
_cell.length_c   1.000
_cell.angle_alpha   90.00
_cell.angle_beta   90.00
_cell.angle_gamma   90.00
#
_symmetry.space_group_name_H-M   'P 1'
#
loop_
_entity.id
_entity.type
_entity.pdbx_description
1 polymer ?
#
loop_
_entity_poly.entity_id
_entity_poly.type
_entity_poly.pdbx_seq_one_letter_code
_entity_poly.pdbx_strand_id
1 'polypeptide(L)'
;SLDLVNKEQRVQELERKMEEPDFWDNPEKSQESMKTLKSLKDDIAIYHHLTELFEEIELLIEMGYEENDPAVLPDIQANMDEFITEYENIRMKTLLSGEYDNNNAIVTLHAGAGGTESCDWCGMLYRMYSRWVDKKGFSMEVLDYLDGDEAGVKSVTFQVNGENAFGYLKSEKGVHRLVRISPFNAAGKRQTSFVSCDVMPDIEEDLDVEIRDEDIRVDTYRSSGAG
;
A
#
# COMPACT_ATOMS: atom_id res chain seq x y z
N SER A 1 6.11 0.37 21.50
CA SER A 1 6.14 1.78 21.89
C SER A 1 6.43 2.60 20.65
N LEU A 2 5.49 3.44 20.29
CA LEU A 2 5.66 4.49 19.29
C LEU A 2 6.68 5.48 19.83
N ASP A 3 7.89 5.37 19.69
CA ASP A 3 8.98 6.22 20.19
C ASP A 3 8.65 7.74 20.09
N LEU A 4 7.60 8.13 20.86
CA LEU A 4 6.98 9.46 20.80
C LEU A 4 7.99 10.56 21.09
N VAL A 5 8.83 10.33 22.09
CA VAL A 5 9.85 11.31 22.51
C VAL A 5 10.84 11.59 21.38
N ASN A 6 11.30 10.54 20.69
CA ASN A 6 12.20 10.71 19.55
C ASN A 6 11.51 11.38 18.36
N LYS A 7 10.21 11.08 18.13
CA LYS A 7 9.43 11.76 17.08
C LYS A 7 9.25 13.26 17.38
N GLU A 8 8.93 13.61 18.60
CA GLU A 8 8.82 15.01 19.04
C GLU A 8 10.14 15.77 18.93
N GLN A 9 11.25 15.14 19.34
CA GLN A 9 12.58 15.72 19.16
C GLN A 9 12.89 15.93 17.68
N ARG A 10 12.55 14.96 16.84
CA ARG A 10 12.78 15.06 15.40
C ARG A 10 11.96 16.17 14.75
N VAL A 11 10.72 16.36 15.18
CA VAL A 11 9.88 17.49 14.75
C VAL A 11 10.56 18.82 15.09
N GLN A 12 11.05 18.99 16.33
CA GLN A 12 11.72 20.20 16.74
C GLN A 12 13.01 20.48 15.95
N GLU A 13 13.80 19.43 15.65
CA GLU A 13 14.98 19.55 14.81
C GLU A 13 14.67 20.00 13.38
N LEU A 14 13.61 19.40 12.77
CA LEU A 14 13.20 19.77 11.43
C LEU A 14 12.62 21.18 11.36
N GLU A 15 11.82 21.58 12.34
CA GLU A 15 11.29 22.95 12.44
C GLU A 15 12.43 23.98 12.58
N ARG A 16 13.44 23.67 13.39
CA ARG A 16 14.63 24.55 13.52
C ARG A 16 15.40 24.66 12.20
N LYS A 17 15.58 23.53 11.48
CA LYS A 17 16.23 23.55 10.16
C LYS A 17 15.46 24.38 9.14
N MET A 18 14.13 24.40 9.20
CA MET A 18 13.30 25.21 8.31
C MET A 18 13.44 26.73 8.55
N GLU A 19 13.93 27.15 9.72
CA GLU A 19 14.21 28.55 10.04
C GLU A 19 15.59 29.00 9.48
N GLU A 20 16.44 28.06 9.05
CA GLU A 20 17.74 28.39 8.46
C GLU A 20 17.55 28.99 7.06
N PRO A 21 18.29 30.09 6.72
CA PRO A 21 18.15 30.76 5.41
C PRO A 21 18.41 29.84 4.22
N ASP A 22 19.35 28.89 4.37
CA ASP A 22 19.82 27.99 3.32
C ASP A 22 18.85 26.80 3.08
N PHE A 23 17.85 26.61 3.95
CA PHE A 23 16.92 25.48 3.85
C PHE A 23 16.15 25.47 2.53
N TRP A 24 15.81 26.64 2.03
CA TRP A 24 14.99 26.81 0.81
C TRP A 24 15.78 26.84 -0.48
N ASP A 25 17.11 26.80 -0.41
CA ASP A 25 18.00 26.81 -1.58
C ASP A 25 17.94 25.52 -2.40
N ASN A 26 17.54 24.42 -1.75
CA ASN A 26 17.33 23.13 -2.43
C ASN A 26 15.84 22.70 -2.31
N PRO A 27 15.03 22.94 -3.34
CA PRO A 27 13.59 22.65 -3.33
C PRO A 27 13.24 21.18 -3.05
N GLU A 28 14.03 20.23 -3.58
CA GLU A 28 13.76 18.79 -3.42
C GLU A 28 13.95 18.35 -1.96
N LYS A 29 15.09 18.75 -1.34
CA LYS A 29 15.36 18.46 0.08
C LYS A 29 14.38 19.14 1.01
N SER A 30 13.98 20.36 0.69
CA SER A 30 12.98 21.11 1.45
C SER A 30 11.62 20.40 1.40
N GLN A 31 11.20 19.94 0.24
CA GLN A 31 9.94 19.23 0.05
C GLN A 31 9.93 17.88 0.78
N GLU A 32 11.03 17.13 0.74
CA GLU A 32 11.20 15.88 1.47
C GLU A 32 11.13 16.12 3.00
N SER A 33 11.83 17.14 3.48
CA SER A 33 11.80 17.52 4.90
C SER A 33 10.40 17.94 5.35
N MET A 34 9.66 18.68 4.54
CA MET A 34 8.28 19.07 4.83
C MET A 34 7.35 17.84 4.87
N LYS A 35 7.52 16.90 3.93
CA LYS A 35 6.76 15.63 3.91
C LYS A 35 7.02 14.82 5.17
N THR A 36 8.29 14.71 5.57
CA THR A 36 8.70 14.01 6.79
C THR A 36 8.13 14.69 8.03
N LEU A 37 8.20 16.01 8.12
CA LEU A 37 7.65 16.80 9.23
C LEU A 37 6.14 16.58 9.36
N LYS A 38 5.41 16.62 8.25
CA LYS A 38 3.97 16.37 8.23
C LYS A 38 3.66 14.97 8.75
N SER A 39 4.34 13.95 8.23
CA SER A 39 4.14 12.55 8.65
C SER A 39 4.39 12.36 10.15
N LEU A 40 5.45 12.96 10.71
CA LEU A 40 5.75 12.90 12.14
C LEU A 40 4.68 13.60 12.99
N LYS A 41 4.20 14.77 12.55
CA LYS A 41 3.11 15.50 13.25
C LYS A 41 1.81 14.72 13.21
N ASP A 42 1.47 14.11 12.08
CA ASP A 42 0.29 13.27 11.95
C ASP A 42 0.36 12.05 12.91
N ASP A 43 1.52 11.38 13.00
CA ASP A 43 1.73 10.27 13.93
C ASP A 43 1.58 10.70 15.39
N ILE A 44 2.13 11.86 15.76
CA ILE A 44 2.04 12.42 17.11
C ILE A 44 0.58 12.78 17.44
N ALA A 45 -0.13 13.41 16.49
CA ALA A 45 -1.54 13.78 16.68
C ALA A 45 -2.43 12.55 16.90
N ILE A 46 -2.21 11.48 16.14
CA ILE A 46 -2.95 10.23 16.31
C ILE A 46 -2.67 9.60 17.67
N TYR A 47 -1.40 9.63 18.13
CA TYR A 47 -1.07 9.12 19.46
C TYR A 47 -1.79 9.90 20.57
N HIS A 48 -1.81 11.23 20.50
CA HIS A 48 -2.53 12.05 21.47
C HIS A 48 -4.03 11.76 21.44
N HIS A 49 -4.61 11.65 20.25
CA HIS A 49 -6.03 11.30 20.09
C HIS A 49 -6.37 9.95 20.72
N LEU A 50 -5.53 8.93 20.51
CA LEU A 50 -5.71 7.62 21.17
C LEU A 50 -5.61 7.72 22.70
N THR A 51 -4.71 8.55 23.22
CA THR A 51 -4.56 8.74 24.66
C THR A 51 -5.79 9.42 25.23
N GLU A 52 -6.30 10.46 24.57
CA GLU A 52 -7.54 11.16 24.95
C GLU A 52 -8.75 10.22 24.95
N LEU A 53 -8.93 9.40 23.89
CA LEU A 53 -10.00 8.39 23.85
C LEU A 53 -9.89 7.38 24.97
N PHE A 54 -8.68 6.94 25.30
CA PHE A 54 -8.45 5.99 26.38
C PHE A 54 -8.83 6.60 27.74
N GLU A 55 -8.38 7.82 28.02
CA GLU A 55 -8.70 8.55 29.26
C GLU A 55 -10.20 8.82 29.37
N GLU A 56 -10.87 9.16 28.26
CA GLU A 56 -12.31 9.37 28.21
C GLU A 56 -13.09 8.07 28.49
N ILE A 57 -12.65 6.94 27.94
CA ILE A 57 -13.23 5.63 28.21
C ILE A 57 -13.10 5.29 29.69
N GLU A 58 -11.91 5.48 30.28
CA GLU A 58 -11.71 5.23 31.74
C GLU A 58 -12.63 6.10 32.59
N LEU A 59 -12.73 7.39 32.28
CA LEU A 59 -13.59 8.32 32.98
C LEU A 59 -15.09 7.93 32.89
N LEU A 60 -15.57 7.57 31.70
CA LEU A 60 -16.96 7.13 31.50
C LEU A 60 -17.26 5.84 32.23
N ILE A 61 -16.32 4.90 32.30
CA ILE A 61 -16.46 3.66 33.08
C ILE A 61 -16.56 3.98 34.55
N GLU A 62 -15.69 4.84 35.10
CA GLU A 62 -15.68 5.23 36.51
C GLU A 62 -16.99 5.91 36.87
N MET A 63 -17.43 6.90 36.11
CA MET A 63 -18.72 7.59 36.34
C MET A 63 -19.91 6.64 36.26
N GLY A 64 -19.93 5.74 35.27
CA GLY A 64 -21.00 4.75 35.13
C GLY A 64 -21.10 3.79 36.31
N TYR A 65 -19.97 3.42 36.92
CA TYR A 65 -19.93 2.60 38.12
C TYR A 65 -20.38 3.38 39.38
N GLU A 66 -19.90 4.60 39.55
CA GLU A 66 -20.23 5.41 40.72
C GLU A 66 -21.71 5.79 40.76
N GLU A 67 -22.28 6.19 39.63
CA GLU A 67 -23.68 6.61 39.53
C GLU A 67 -24.63 5.46 39.22
N ASN A 68 -24.10 4.25 38.97
CA ASN A 68 -24.86 3.08 38.53
C ASN A 68 -25.77 3.40 37.31
N ASP A 69 -25.24 4.22 36.40
CA ASP A 69 -25.94 4.71 35.21
C ASP A 69 -25.56 3.94 33.94
N PRO A 70 -26.43 3.07 33.41
CA PRO A 70 -26.18 2.35 32.19
C PRO A 70 -26.26 3.22 30.92
N ALA A 71 -26.70 4.48 31.03
CA ALA A 71 -26.83 5.37 29.88
C ALA A 71 -25.47 5.75 29.24
N VAL A 72 -24.37 5.57 29.97
CA VAL A 72 -23.01 5.79 29.46
C VAL A 72 -22.48 4.67 28.55
N LEU A 73 -23.12 3.50 28.53
CA LEU A 73 -22.66 2.35 27.77
C LEU A 73 -22.53 2.59 26.25
N PRO A 74 -23.49 3.27 25.59
CA PRO A 74 -23.35 3.58 24.15
C PRO A 74 -22.15 4.47 23.83
N ASP A 75 -21.84 5.44 24.70
CA ASP A 75 -20.71 6.34 24.52
C ASP A 75 -19.38 5.61 24.72
N ILE A 76 -19.31 4.75 25.73
CA ILE A 76 -18.13 3.86 25.93
C ILE A 76 -17.93 2.97 24.70
N GLN A 77 -18.99 2.37 24.18
CA GLN A 77 -18.88 1.51 22.99
C GLN A 77 -18.40 2.28 21.77
N ALA A 78 -18.94 3.49 21.54
CA ALA A 78 -18.53 4.34 20.41
C ALA A 78 -17.04 4.73 20.50
N ASN A 79 -16.59 5.16 21.67
CA ASN A 79 -15.19 5.53 21.89
C ASN A 79 -14.25 4.31 21.78
N MET A 80 -14.68 3.13 22.23
CA MET A 80 -13.93 1.89 22.06
C MET A 80 -13.81 1.49 20.58
N ASP A 81 -14.89 1.58 19.80
CA ASP A 81 -14.88 1.26 18.37
C ASP A 81 -13.96 2.20 17.60
N GLU A 82 -13.97 3.49 17.93
CA GLU A 82 -13.07 4.50 17.38
C GLU A 82 -11.62 4.19 17.76
N PHE A 83 -11.34 3.94 19.04
CA PHE A 83 -10.01 3.58 19.53
C PHE A 83 -9.44 2.35 18.81
N ILE A 84 -10.22 1.29 18.67
CA ILE A 84 -9.79 0.06 17.99
C ILE A 84 -9.46 0.35 16.53
N THR A 85 -10.31 1.12 15.83
CA THR A 85 -10.11 1.48 14.43
C THR A 85 -8.83 2.27 14.23
N GLU A 86 -8.61 3.30 15.05
CA GLU A 86 -7.41 4.14 15.01
C GLU A 86 -6.14 3.34 15.38
N TYR A 87 -6.23 2.51 16.41
CA TYR A 87 -5.11 1.64 16.82
C TYR A 87 -4.70 0.66 15.72
N GLU A 88 -5.65 0.03 15.04
CA GLU A 88 -5.36 -0.87 13.93
C GLU A 88 -4.71 -0.14 12.76
N ASN A 89 -5.15 1.07 12.45
CA ASN A 89 -4.53 1.91 11.42
C ASN A 89 -3.06 2.22 11.74
N ILE A 90 -2.75 2.61 12.98
CA ILE A 90 -1.36 2.85 13.42
C ILE A 90 -0.54 1.56 13.38
N ARG A 91 -1.11 0.47 13.87
CA ARG A 91 -0.44 -0.83 13.84
C ARG A 91 -0.04 -1.22 12.44
N MET A 92 -0.94 -1.06 11.47
CA MET A 92 -0.64 -1.31 10.06
C MET A 92 0.47 -0.41 9.53
N LYS A 93 0.44 0.89 9.80
CA LYS A 93 1.50 1.82 9.43
C LYS A 93 2.86 1.44 10.03
N THR A 94 2.88 1.00 11.29
CA THR A 94 4.12 0.59 11.98
C THR A 94 4.72 -0.69 11.38
N LEU A 95 3.90 -1.58 10.83
CA LEU A 95 4.36 -2.79 10.13
C LEU A 95 4.94 -2.49 8.74
N LEU A 96 4.61 -1.34 8.15
CA LEU A 96 5.10 -0.89 6.85
C LEU A 96 6.38 -0.08 7.02
N SER A 97 7.49 -0.76 7.37
CA SER A 97 8.80 -0.14 7.65
C SER A 97 9.91 -0.56 6.67
N GLY A 98 9.56 -1.22 5.57
CA GLY A 98 10.50 -1.59 4.52
C GLY A 98 10.97 -0.35 3.74
N GLU A 99 12.16 -0.46 3.15
CA GLU A 99 12.84 0.62 2.40
C GLU A 99 11.93 1.26 1.35
N TYR A 100 11.14 0.45 0.62
CA TYR A 100 10.25 0.91 -0.45
C TYR A 100 8.76 0.96 -0.06
N ASP A 101 8.43 0.67 1.19
CA ASP A 101 7.03 0.56 1.62
C ASP A 101 6.24 1.86 1.40
N ASN A 102 6.89 3.01 1.50
CA ASN A 102 6.28 4.33 1.31
C ASN A 102 5.98 4.67 -0.16
N ASN A 103 6.60 3.94 -1.09
CA ASN A 103 6.52 4.24 -2.52
C ASN A 103 5.14 3.91 -3.09
N ASN A 104 4.85 4.52 -4.23
CA ASN A 104 3.78 4.06 -5.10
C ASN A 104 4.09 2.64 -5.59
N ALA A 105 3.08 1.92 -6.04
CA ALA A 105 3.23 0.56 -6.52
C ALA A 105 2.87 0.43 -8.00
N ILE A 106 3.63 -0.39 -8.71
CA ILE A 106 3.29 -0.84 -10.06
C ILE A 106 2.88 -2.30 -9.96
N VAL A 107 1.64 -2.60 -10.33
CA VAL A 107 1.04 -3.93 -10.27
C VAL A 107 0.82 -4.44 -11.67
N THR A 108 1.28 -5.67 -11.94
CA THR A 108 1.06 -6.35 -13.22
C THR A 108 0.35 -7.68 -12.98
N LEU A 109 -0.80 -7.84 -13.63
CA LEU A 109 -1.56 -9.08 -13.64
C LEU A 109 -1.45 -9.75 -15.00
N HIS A 110 -1.15 -11.05 -15.02
CA HIS A 110 -1.14 -11.87 -16.23
C HIS A 110 -2.02 -13.11 -16.04
N ALA A 111 -2.98 -13.29 -16.93
CA ALA A 111 -3.73 -14.52 -17.02
C ALA A 111 -2.79 -15.70 -17.35
N GLY A 112 -2.83 -16.72 -16.50
CA GLY A 112 -2.03 -17.93 -16.66
C GLY A 112 -2.78 -19.05 -17.40
N ALA A 113 -2.49 -20.30 -17.00
CA ALA A 113 -3.20 -21.45 -17.52
C ALA A 113 -4.69 -21.41 -17.18
N GLY A 114 -5.55 -21.72 -18.15
CA GLY A 114 -7.01 -21.75 -17.99
C GLY A 114 -7.81 -21.07 -19.12
N GLY A 115 -7.14 -20.51 -20.13
CA GLY A 115 -7.80 -19.88 -21.29
C GLY A 115 -8.72 -18.73 -20.89
N THR A 116 -9.94 -18.70 -21.45
CA THR A 116 -10.97 -17.68 -21.16
C THR A 116 -11.27 -17.55 -19.67
N GLU A 117 -11.30 -18.66 -18.93
CA GLU A 117 -11.53 -18.66 -17.48
C GLU A 117 -10.43 -17.90 -16.71
N SER A 118 -9.17 -18.05 -17.10
CA SER A 118 -8.07 -17.31 -16.47
C SER A 118 -8.09 -15.82 -16.80
N CYS A 119 -8.53 -15.46 -18.01
CA CYS A 119 -8.74 -14.06 -18.38
C CYS A 119 -9.88 -13.42 -17.58
N ASP A 120 -10.97 -14.14 -17.35
CA ASP A 120 -12.07 -13.66 -16.50
C ASP A 120 -11.59 -13.49 -15.04
N TRP A 121 -10.84 -14.45 -14.52
CA TRP A 121 -10.23 -14.34 -13.19
C TRP A 121 -9.30 -13.13 -13.07
N CYS A 122 -8.49 -12.87 -14.09
CA CYS A 122 -7.63 -11.68 -14.15
C CYS A 122 -8.46 -10.39 -14.08
N GLY A 123 -9.56 -10.31 -14.82
CA GLY A 123 -10.50 -9.19 -14.75
C GLY A 123 -11.17 -9.03 -13.39
N MET A 124 -11.46 -10.13 -12.69
CA MET A 124 -12.02 -10.10 -11.33
C MET A 124 -10.99 -9.53 -10.34
N LEU A 125 -9.73 -9.97 -10.41
CA LEU A 125 -8.65 -9.44 -9.59
C LEU A 125 -8.42 -7.95 -9.85
N TYR A 126 -8.38 -7.54 -11.12
CA TYR A 126 -8.24 -6.15 -11.48
C TYR A 126 -9.36 -5.28 -10.87
N ARG A 127 -10.61 -5.72 -10.96
CA ARG A 127 -11.74 -5.02 -10.30
C ARG A 127 -11.63 -5.01 -8.79
N MET A 128 -11.15 -6.08 -8.18
CA MET A 128 -10.92 -6.15 -6.72
C MET A 128 -9.90 -5.10 -6.29
N TYR A 129 -8.76 -5.02 -6.96
CA TYR A 129 -7.74 -4.02 -6.66
C TYR A 129 -8.23 -2.60 -6.91
N SER A 130 -8.95 -2.35 -8.01
CA SER A 130 -9.52 -1.02 -8.30
C SER A 130 -10.43 -0.54 -7.17
N ARG A 131 -11.32 -1.41 -6.68
CA ARG A 131 -12.22 -1.08 -5.55
C ARG A 131 -11.45 -0.86 -4.24
N TRP A 132 -10.39 -1.60 -4.03
CA TRP A 132 -9.54 -1.42 -2.85
C TRP A 132 -8.81 -0.08 -2.92
N VAL A 133 -8.28 0.30 -4.07
CA VAL A 133 -7.64 1.60 -4.32
C VAL A 133 -8.60 2.75 -4.01
N ASP A 134 -9.82 2.67 -4.54
CA ASP A 134 -10.88 3.67 -4.27
C ASP A 134 -11.20 3.76 -2.77
N LYS A 135 -11.37 2.61 -2.12
CA LYS A 135 -11.67 2.54 -0.67
C LYS A 135 -10.55 3.15 0.19
N LYS A 136 -9.31 3.03 -0.24
CA LYS A 136 -8.15 3.63 0.43
C LYS A 136 -7.99 5.13 0.14
N GLY A 137 -8.74 5.68 -0.80
CA GLY A 137 -8.58 7.06 -1.27
C GLY A 137 -7.29 7.27 -2.09
N PHE A 138 -6.75 6.19 -2.65
CA PHE A 138 -5.61 6.23 -3.56
C PHE A 138 -6.07 6.53 -4.98
N SER A 139 -5.13 6.89 -5.87
CA SER A 139 -5.39 7.00 -7.29
C SER A 139 -4.76 5.85 -8.06
N MET A 140 -5.33 5.52 -9.20
CA MET A 140 -4.85 4.45 -10.07
C MET A 140 -4.72 4.93 -11.50
N GLU A 141 -3.61 4.60 -12.14
CA GLU A 141 -3.34 4.87 -13.55
C GLU A 141 -3.04 3.57 -14.27
N VAL A 142 -3.75 3.30 -15.37
CA VAL A 142 -3.50 2.13 -16.21
C VAL A 142 -2.38 2.43 -17.18
N LEU A 143 -1.28 1.69 -17.09
CA LEU A 143 -0.09 1.85 -17.93
C LEU A 143 -0.16 0.98 -19.19
N ASP A 144 -0.71 -0.23 -19.07
CA ASP A 144 -0.89 -1.16 -20.17
C ASP A 144 -2.10 -2.05 -19.93
N TYR A 145 -2.83 -2.38 -20.99
CA TYR A 145 -4.04 -3.19 -20.88
C TYR A 145 -4.26 -4.01 -22.14
N LEU A 146 -4.36 -5.33 -21.98
CA LEU A 146 -4.64 -6.26 -23.05
C LEU A 146 -5.87 -7.10 -22.74
N ASP A 147 -6.89 -6.98 -23.55
CA ASP A 147 -8.11 -7.78 -23.43
C ASP A 147 -7.84 -9.28 -23.65
N GLY A 148 -8.66 -10.13 -23.05
CA GLY A 148 -8.73 -11.53 -23.39
C GLY A 148 -9.42 -11.73 -24.76
N ASP A 149 -9.04 -12.79 -25.46
CA ASP A 149 -9.53 -13.04 -26.82
C ASP A 149 -11.07 -13.19 -26.88
N GLU A 150 -11.69 -13.77 -25.88
CA GLU A 150 -13.13 -14.00 -25.81
C GLU A 150 -13.79 -13.24 -24.65
N ALA A 151 -13.13 -13.12 -23.52
CA ALA A 151 -13.61 -12.43 -22.33
C ALA A 151 -12.47 -12.09 -21.38
N GLY A 152 -12.74 -11.11 -20.49
CA GLY A 152 -11.83 -10.74 -19.41
C GLY A 152 -10.58 -10.02 -19.86
N VAL A 153 -9.52 -10.13 -19.06
CA VAL A 153 -8.25 -9.42 -19.21
C VAL A 153 -7.12 -10.43 -19.36
N LYS A 154 -6.34 -10.33 -20.44
CA LYS A 154 -5.16 -11.16 -20.64
C LYS A 154 -3.97 -10.67 -19.81
N SER A 155 -3.76 -9.37 -19.80
CA SER A 155 -2.79 -8.73 -18.92
C SER A 155 -3.17 -7.27 -18.66
N VAL A 156 -2.82 -6.77 -17.49
CA VAL A 156 -2.96 -5.37 -17.15
C VAL A 156 -1.82 -4.95 -16.23
N THR A 157 -1.24 -3.78 -16.52
CA THR A 157 -0.28 -3.11 -15.67
C THR A 157 -0.85 -1.76 -15.24
N PHE A 158 -0.88 -1.52 -13.95
CA PHE A 158 -1.40 -0.27 -13.39
C PHE A 158 -0.55 0.22 -12.24
N GLN A 159 -0.46 1.53 -12.13
CA GLN A 159 0.22 2.21 -11.04
C GLN A 159 -0.79 2.61 -9.98
N VAL A 160 -0.45 2.38 -8.73
CA VAL A 160 -1.24 2.79 -7.56
C VAL A 160 -0.47 3.86 -6.82
N ASN A 161 -1.04 5.07 -6.76
CA ASN A 161 -0.43 6.22 -6.13
C ASN A 161 -1.12 6.48 -4.78
N GLY A 162 -0.35 6.40 -3.72
CA GLY A 162 -0.82 6.63 -2.36
C GLY A 162 0.25 6.32 -1.32
N GLU A 163 0.07 6.86 -0.13
CA GLU A 163 0.99 6.62 0.98
C GLU A 163 1.04 5.14 1.33
N ASN A 164 2.24 4.55 1.31
CA ASN A 164 2.49 3.12 1.56
C ASN A 164 1.81 2.16 0.57
N ALA A 165 1.49 2.59 -0.64
CA ALA A 165 0.83 1.74 -1.63
C ALA A 165 1.61 0.45 -1.89
N PHE A 166 2.94 0.54 -2.10
CA PHE A 166 3.79 -0.63 -2.27
C PHE A 166 3.81 -1.51 -1.02
N GLY A 167 3.93 -0.92 0.17
CA GLY A 167 3.93 -1.64 1.43
C GLY A 167 2.68 -2.50 1.62
N TYR A 168 1.51 -2.00 1.26
CA TYR A 168 0.26 -2.76 1.30
C TYR A 168 0.19 -3.85 0.23
N LEU A 169 0.65 -3.56 -0.98
CA LEU A 169 0.46 -4.44 -2.14
C LEU A 169 1.57 -5.47 -2.33
N LYS A 170 2.77 -5.28 -1.75
CA LYS A 170 3.91 -6.19 -1.91
C LYS A 170 3.60 -7.66 -1.58
N SER A 171 2.71 -7.90 -0.62
CA SER A 171 2.30 -9.23 -0.19
C SER A 171 1.39 -9.94 -1.20
N GLU A 172 0.82 -9.21 -2.15
CA GLU A 172 -0.02 -9.76 -3.21
C GLU A 172 0.80 -10.41 -4.33
N LYS A 173 2.12 -10.17 -4.34
CA LYS A 173 3.03 -10.78 -5.33
C LYS A 173 2.99 -12.30 -5.25
N GLY A 174 2.68 -12.94 -6.38
CA GLY A 174 2.62 -14.38 -6.48
C GLY A 174 1.56 -14.87 -7.46
N VAL A 175 1.11 -16.11 -7.28
CA VAL A 175 0.10 -16.74 -8.14
C VAL A 175 -1.23 -16.84 -7.41
N HIS A 176 -2.25 -16.22 -7.99
CA HIS A 176 -3.61 -16.22 -7.49
C HIS A 176 -4.42 -17.34 -8.15
N ARG A 177 -4.96 -18.22 -7.35
CA ARG A 177 -5.69 -19.40 -7.80
C ARG A 177 -7.19 -19.23 -7.56
N LEU A 178 -7.99 -19.49 -8.62
CA LEU A 178 -9.44 -19.57 -8.54
C LEU A 178 -9.89 -21.01 -8.82
N VAL A 179 -10.77 -21.55 -7.99
CA VAL A 179 -11.42 -22.82 -8.20
C VAL A 179 -12.93 -22.62 -8.10
N ARG A 180 -13.63 -22.79 -9.23
CA ARG A 180 -15.08 -22.62 -9.30
C ARG A 180 -15.69 -23.50 -10.41
N ILE A 181 -17.00 -23.61 -10.41
CA ILE A 181 -17.73 -24.08 -11.59
C ILE A 181 -17.68 -22.96 -12.63
N SER A 182 -17.07 -23.23 -13.80
CA SER A 182 -16.86 -22.22 -14.83
C SER A 182 -18.16 -21.81 -15.49
N PRO A 183 -18.48 -20.50 -15.59
CA PRO A 183 -19.62 -20.03 -16.37
C PRO A 183 -19.44 -20.20 -17.88
N PHE A 184 -18.22 -20.48 -18.35
CA PHE A 184 -17.87 -20.71 -19.76
C PHE A 184 -17.90 -22.17 -20.14
N ASN A 185 -18.17 -23.09 -19.20
CA ASN A 185 -18.20 -24.51 -19.44
C ASN A 185 -19.65 -25.04 -19.35
N ALA A 186 -20.26 -25.38 -20.50
CA ALA A 186 -21.60 -25.88 -20.57
C ALA A 186 -21.86 -27.20 -19.79
N ALA A 187 -20.77 -27.98 -19.53
CA ALA A 187 -20.85 -29.21 -18.75
C ALA A 187 -20.85 -29.00 -17.23
N GLY A 188 -20.75 -27.73 -16.76
CA GLY A 188 -20.77 -27.38 -15.34
C GLY A 188 -19.62 -28.00 -14.53
N LYS A 189 -18.48 -28.26 -15.16
CA LYS A 189 -17.34 -28.85 -14.49
C LYS A 189 -16.57 -27.80 -13.66
N ARG A 190 -16.06 -28.26 -12.56
CA ARG A 190 -15.13 -27.47 -11.71
C ARG A 190 -13.82 -27.22 -12.44
N GLN A 191 -13.43 -25.96 -12.55
CA GLN A 191 -12.23 -25.51 -13.24
C GLN A 191 -11.29 -24.82 -12.26
N THR A 192 -9.99 -24.91 -12.54
CA THR A 192 -8.95 -24.19 -11.80
C THR A 192 -8.22 -23.25 -12.75
N SER A 193 -8.10 -21.99 -12.35
CA SER A 193 -7.45 -20.94 -13.13
C SER A 193 -6.42 -20.22 -12.30
N PHE A 194 -5.39 -19.74 -12.95
CA PHE A 194 -4.26 -19.05 -12.32
C PHE A 194 -4.03 -17.69 -12.97
N VAL A 195 -3.68 -16.72 -12.13
CA VAL A 195 -3.21 -15.39 -12.54
C VAL A 195 -1.94 -15.09 -11.77
N SER A 196 -0.89 -14.66 -12.46
CA SER A 196 0.29 -14.13 -11.79
C SER A 196 0.08 -12.66 -11.48
N CYS A 197 0.47 -12.27 -10.27
CA CYS A 197 0.51 -10.90 -9.82
C CYS A 197 1.96 -10.54 -9.50
N ASP A 198 2.49 -9.53 -10.15
CA ASP A 198 3.77 -8.93 -9.81
C ASP A 198 3.54 -7.53 -9.24
N VAL A 199 4.32 -7.17 -8.23
CA VAL A 199 4.24 -5.87 -7.55
C VAL A 199 5.66 -5.35 -7.42
N MET A 200 5.88 -4.15 -7.95
CA MET A 200 7.14 -3.44 -7.85
C MET A 200 6.92 -2.06 -7.25
N PRO A 201 7.90 -1.52 -6.49
CA PRO A 201 7.86 -0.13 -6.07
C PRO A 201 8.10 0.77 -7.29
N ASP A 202 7.42 1.90 -7.34
CA ASP A 202 7.74 2.98 -8.26
C ASP A 202 8.91 3.78 -7.68
N ILE A 203 10.08 3.60 -8.26
CA ILE A 203 11.32 4.23 -7.82
C ILE A 203 11.56 5.42 -8.75
N GLU A 204 11.28 6.63 -8.28
CA GLU A 204 11.54 7.88 -9.00
C GLU A 204 13.02 8.29 -8.98
N GLU A 205 13.86 7.60 -8.22
CA GLU A 205 15.29 7.91 -8.16
C GLU A 205 15.97 7.41 -9.45
N ASP A 206 16.54 8.36 -10.19
CA ASP A 206 17.65 8.10 -11.10
C ASP A 206 18.78 7.47 -10.29
N LEU A 207 18.80 6.15 -10.25
CA LEU A 207 19.98 5.44 -9.82
C LEU A 207 21.08 5.80 -10.84
N ASP A 208 21.92 6.73 -10.45
CA ASP A 208 23.12 7.08 -11.21
C ASP A 208 24.08 5.88 -11.17
N VAL A 209 23.69 4.84 -11.91
CA VAL A 209 24.49 3.61 -12.05
C VAL A 209 25.55 3.91 -13.09
N GLU A 210 26.72 4.33 -12.62
CA GLU A 210 27.89 4.45 -13.44
C GLU A 210 28.35 3.04 -13.87
N ILE A 211 27.96 2.62 -15.07
CA ILE A 211 28.43 1.37 -15.66
C ILE A 211 29.79 1.65 -16.29
N ARG A 212 30.87 1.11 -15.72
CA ARG A 212 32.22 1.20 -16.28
C ARG A 212 32.41 0.14 -17.34
N ASP A 213 33.25 0.41 -18.34
CA ASP A 213 33.58 -0.56 -19.38
C ASP A 213 34.12 -1.89 -18.81
N GLU A 214 34.77 -1.84 -17.65
CA GLU A 214 35.29 -3.01 -16.93
C GLU A 214 34.19 -3.89 -16.28
N ASP A 215 32.97 -3.35 -16.10
CA ASP A 215 31.80 -4.05 -15.55
C ASP A 215 31.02 -4.80 -16.65
N ILE A 216 31.37 -4.59 -17.92
CA ILE A 216 30.69 -5.17 -19.08
C ILE A 216 31.54 -6.30 -19.66
N ARG A 217 31.02 -7.51 -19.64
CA ARG A 217 31.56 -8.63 -20.39
C ARG A 217 30.71 -8.87 -21.62
N VAL A 218 31.31 -8.69 -22.82
CA VAL A 218 30.63 -8.96 -24.08
C VAL A 218 31.03 -10.35 -24.56
N ASP A 219 30.13 -11.32 -24.51
CA ASP A 219 30.31 -12.63 -25.09
C ASP A 219 29.60 -12.67 -26.47
N THR A 220 30.37 -12.81 -27.53
CA THR A 220 29.81 -12.90 -28.90
C THR A 220 29.66 -14.35 -29.33
N TYR A 221 28.43 -14.73 -29.71
CA TYR A 221 28.14 -16.05 -30.26
C TYR A 221 27.82 -15.94 -31.77
N ARG A 222 28.35 -16.86 -32.56
CA ARG A 222 27.90 -16.99 -33.93
C ARG A 222 26.54 -17.68 -33.95
N SER A 223 25.57 -17.06 -34.58
CA SER A 223 24.30 -17.71 -34.87
C SER A 223 24.57 -18.91 -35.78
N SER A 224 24.35 -20.11 -35.30
CA SER A 224 24.49 -21.36 -36.08
C SER A 224 23.19 -21.74 -36.79
N GLY A 225 22.30 -20.81 -37.05
CA GLY A 225 21.12 -21.02 -37.89
C GLY A 225 21.50 -21.05 -39.33
N ALA A 226 21.31 -22.20 -40.01
CA ALA A 226 21.26 -22.24 -41.44
C ALA A 226 20.08 -21.42 -41.93
N GLY A 227 20.34 -20.37 -42.74
CA GLY A 227 19.31 -19.54 -43.34
C GLY A 227 18.39 -20.29 -44.26
#